data_991546104289ccf389693bf5b0047733
#
_entry.id   991546104289ccf389693bf5b0047733
#
_cell.length_a   1.000
_cell.length_b   1.000
_cell.length_c   1.000
_cell.angle_alpha   90.00
_cell.angle_beta   90.00
_cell.angle_gamma   90.00
#
_symmetry.space_group_name_H-M   'P 1'
#
loop_
_entity.id
_entity.type
_entity.pdbx_description
1 polymer ?
#
loop_
_entity_poly.entity_id
_entity_poly.type
_entity_poly.pdbx_seq_one_letter_code
_entity_poly.pdbx_strand_id
1 'polypeptide(L)'
;MKLNAGIITDKIAESKKFYTKNLGFGVTFENEFYLLLHSPNQQAELSFLLPYHSTQQPMFHKPFNGEGLYLTIEVDDIESEYKKIKKNNVEIRSEPRDEPWGDRHFVITDPNGINIDFVQYSPPVNN
;
A
#
# COMPACT_ATOMS: atom_id res chain seq x y z
N MET A 1 19.02 8.66 -5.35
CA MET A 1 18.25 7.46 -5.76
C MET A 1 16.86 7.53 -5.13
N LYS A 2 15.82 7.27 -5.91
CA LYS A 2 14.43 7.24 -5.42
C LYS A 2 13.82 5.91 -5.82
N LEU A 3 13.28 5.18 -4.84
CA LEU A 3 12.67 3.87 -5.07
C LEU A 3 11.15 3.99 -5.06
N ASN A 4 10.49 3.36 -6.02
CA ASN A 4 9.07 3.10 -5.92
C ASN A 4 8.80 1.65 -6.31
N ALA A 5 7.67 1.11 -5.84
CA ALA A 5 7.24 -0.24 -6.19
C ALA A 5 6.17 -0.16 -7.27
N GLY A 6 6.24 -1.07 -8.24
CA GLY A 6 5.24 -1.17 -9.29
C GLY A 6 4.50 -2.50 -9.22
N ILE A 7 3.20 -2.44 -9.35
CA ILE A 7 2.32 -3.62 -9.35
C ILE A 7 1.69 -3.73 -10.73
N ILE A 8 1.88 -4.88 -11.37
CA ILE A 8 1.25 -5.18 -12.66
C ILE A 8 -0.13 -5.75 -12.36
N THR A 9 -1.18 -5.04 -12.78
CA THR A 9 -2.55 -5.42 -12.45
C THR A 9 -3.54 -4.82 -13.44
N ASP A 10 -4.62 -5.53 -13.70
CA ASP A 10 -5.76 -5.00 -14.45
C ASP A 10 -6.72 -4.18 -13.57
N LYS A 11 -6.47 -4.11 -12.26
CA LYS A 11 -7.30 -3.40 -11.29
C LYS A 11 -6.77 -2.00 -10.98
N ILE A 12 -6.42 -1.23 -12.02
CA ILE A 12 -5.84 0.11 -11.82
C ILE A 12 -6.87 1.07 -11.23
N ALA A 13 -8.11 1.05 -11.75
CA ALA A 13 -9.16 1.95 -11.25
C ALA A 13 -9.52 1.65 -9.79
N GLU A 14 -9.66 0.38 -9.43
CA GLU A 14 -9.95 -0.04 -8.05
C GLU A 14 -8.79 0.32 -7.13
N SER A 15 -7.55 0.14 -7.59
CA SER A 15 -6.36 0.49 -6.83
C SER A 15 -6.29 2.00 -6.58
N LYS A 16 -6.52 2.81 -7.60
CA LYS A 16 -6.57 4.27 -7.46
C LYS A 16 -7.57 4.68 -6.40
N LYS A 17 -8.80 4.17 -6.49
CA LYS A 17 -9.86 4.48 -5.53
C LYS A 17 -9.48 4.08 -4.11
N PHE A 18 -8.93 2.87 -3.95
CA PHE A 18 -8.54 2.35 -2.64
C PHE A 18 -7.49 3.24 -1.97
N TYR A 19 -6.39 3.51 -2.65
CA TYR A 19 -5.27 4.26 -2.07
C TYR A 19 -5.60 5.73 -1.86
N THR A 20 -6.33 6.35 -2.78
CA THR A 20 -6.67 7.78 -2.63
C THR A 20 -7.75 8.00 -1.58
N LYS A 21 -8.79 7.16 -1.56
CA LYS A 21 -9.92 7.31 -0.63
C LYS A 21 -9.56 6.91 0.79
N ASN A 22 -8.86 5.78 0.95
CA ASN A 22 -8.65 5.19 2.28
C ASN A 22 -7.32 5.56 2.91
N LEU A 23 -6.30 5.83 2.11
CA LEU A 23 -4.94 6.06 2.61
C LEU A 23 -4.42 7.47 2.32
N GLY A 24 -5.24 8.32 1.69
CA GLY A 24 -4.87 9.71 1.44
C GLY A 24 -3.81 9.92 0.38
N PHE A 25 -3.54 8.92 -0.45
CA PHE A 25 -2.58 9.06 -1.54
C PHE A 25 -3.10 10.02 -2.60
N GLY A 26 -2.18 10.67 -3.31
CA GLY A 26 -2.51 11.52 -4.44
C GLY A 26 -1.96 10.95 -5.74
N VAL A 27 -2.44 11.48 -6.86
CA VAL A 27 -2.00 11.05 -8.19
C VAL A 27 -0.87 11.95 -8.66
N THR A 28 0.29 11.35 -8.95
CA THR A 28 1.43 12.05 -9.55
C THR A 28 1.29 12.07 -11.07
N PHE A 29 0.87 10.94 -11.65
CA PHE A 29 0.72 10.81 -13.11
C PHE A 29 -0.23 9.66 -13.41
N GLU A 30 -1.01 9.78 -14.49
CA GLU A 30 -1.80 8.66 -15.00
C GLU A 30 -2.05 8.80 -16.50
N ASN A 31 -2.16 7.65 -17.15
CA ASN A 31 -2.64 7.54 -18.52
C ASN A 31 -3.49 6.26 -18.62
N GLU A 32 -3.78 5.78 -19.84
CA GLU A 32 -4.69 4.65 -20.02
C GLU A 32 -4.09 3.30 -19.56
N PHE A 33 -2.78 3.20 -19.32
CA PHE A 33 -2.15 1.93 -18.92
C PHE A 33 -1.25 2.02 -17.68
N TYR A 34 -1.10 3.21 -17.10
CA TYR A 34 -0.15 3.42 -15.99
C TYR A 34 -0.69 4.46 -15.00
N LEU A 35 -0.48 4.19 -13.72
CA LEU A 35 -0.86 5.08 -12.63
C LEU A 35 0.31 5.20 -11.65
N LEU A 36 0.71 6.42 -11.34
CA LEU A 36 1.73 6.68 -10.32
C LEU A 36 1.10 7.48 -9.18
N LEU A 37 1.11 6.91 -7.98
CA LEU A 37 0.59 7.55 -6.77
C LEU A 37 1.74 7.96 -5.86
N HIS A 38 1.51 9.02 -5.08
CA HIS A 38 2.42 9.43 -4.01
C HIS A 38 1.72 9.36 -2.65
N SER A 39 2.49 9.08 -1.61
CA SER A 39 1.98 9.07 -0.24
C SER A 39 1.59 10.49 0.21
N PRO A 40 0.78 10.63 1.29
CA PRO A 40 0.38 11.95 1.78
C PRO A 40 1.54 12.89 2.07
N ASN A 41 2.67 12.38 2.56
CA ASN A 41 3.87 13.17 2.84
C ASN A 41 4.82 13.26 1.63
N GLN A 42 4.45 12.68 0.50
CA GLN A 42 5.23 12.64 -0.74
C GLN A 42 6.62 12.00 -0.61
N GLN A 43 6.83 11.20 0.42
CA GLN A 43 8.09 10.49 0.64
C GLN A 43 8.13 9.10 0.00
N ALA A 44 6.98 8.60 -0.42
CA ALA A 44 6.88 7.29 -1.06
C ALA A 44 5.99 7.36 -2.30
N GLU A 45 6.26 6.47 -3.24
CA GLU A 45 5.46 6.33 -4.45
C GLU A 45 5.11 4.87 -4.69
N LEU A 46 3.98 4.65 -5.35
CA LEU A 46 3.48 3.33 -5.71
C LEU A 46 2.87 3.43 -7.09
N SER A 47 3.22 2.51 -7.98
CA SER A 47 2.71 2.55 -9.36
C SER A 47 1.96 1.28 -9.73
N PHE A 48 1.09 1.40 -10.72
CA PHE A 48 0.27 0.31 -11.24
C PHE A 48 0.34 0.34 -12.76
N LEU A 49 0.60 -0.83 -13.35
CA LEU A 49 0.81 -0.99 -14.78
C LEU A 49 -0.12 -2.08 -15.30
N LEU A 50 -0.81 -1.82 -16.43
CA LEU A 50 -1.64 -2.85 -17.06
C LEU A 50 -0.79 -4.03 -17.53
N PRO A 51 -1.26 -5.28 -17.31
CA PRO A 51 -0.54 -6.45 -17.80
C PRO A 51 -0.54 -6.53 -19.33
N TYR A 52 0.50 -7.10 -19.87
CA TYR A 52 0.65 -7.39 -21.31
C TYR A 52 0.53 -6.17 -22.22
N HIS A 53 0.86 -4.99 -21.72
CA HIS A 53 0.80 -3.78 -22.54
C HIS A 53 1.90 -3.79 -23.61
N SER A 54 1.53 -3.41 -24.83
CA SER A 54 2.42 -3.50 -26.01
C SER A 54 3.67 -2.64 -25.90
N THR A 55 3.63 -1.55 -25.11
CA THR A 55 4.79 -0.68 -24.92
C THR A 55 5.83 -1.28 -23.96
N GLN A 56 5.49 -2.36 -23.25
CA GLN A 56 6.34 -2.92 -22.20
C GLN A 56 7.03 -4.20 -22.67
N GLN A 57 8.24 -4.41 -22.16
CA GLN A 57 8.98 -5.65 -22.41
C GLN A 57 8.27 -6.83 -21.72
N PRO A 58 8.44 -8.07 -22.23
CA PRO A 58 7.73 -9.24 -21.69
C PRO A 58 7.92 -9.48 -20.21
N MET A 59 9.04 -9.07 -19.63
CA MET A 59 9.27 -9.22 -18.18
C MET A 59 8.30 -8.40 -17.33
N PHE A 60 7.63 -7.39 -17.91
CA PHE A 60 6.64 -6.56 -17.24
C PHE A 60 5.21 -6.86 -17.66
N HIS A 61 4.95 -8.03 -18.23
CA HIS A 61 3.63 -8.40 -18.74
C HIS A 61 2.78 -9.17 -17.74
N LYS A 62 3.38 -10.08 -16.98
CA LYS A 62 2.63 -11.00 -16.13
C LYS A 62 2.07 -10.27 -14.90
N PRO A 63 0.76 -10.41 -14.61
CA PRO A 63 0.19 -9.72 -13.46
C PRO A 63 0.65 -10.32 -12.14
N PHE A 64 0.65 -9.48 -11.11
CA PHE A 64 0.85 -9.89 -9.73
C PHE A 64 -0.27 -10.86 -9.31
N ASN A 65 0.08 -11.92 -8.61
CA ASN A 65 -0.85 -13.01 -8.28
C ASN A 65 -1.24 -13.09 -6.79
N GLY A 66 -0.95 -12.06 -6.00
CA GLY A 66 -1.40 -11.99 -4.61
C GLY A 66 -0.49 -12.63 -3.58
N GLU A 67 0.70 -13.09 -3.96
CA GLU A 67 1.61 -13.78 -3.04
C GLU A 67 3.02 -13.20 -3.06
N GLY A 68 3.70 -13.27 -1.91
CA GLY A 68 5.13 -12.98 -1.80
C GLY A 68 5.51 -11.51 -1.70
N LEU A 69 4.54 -10.61 -1.56
CA LEU A 69 4.79 -9.18 -1.40
C LEU A 69 3.86 -8.61 -0.34
N TYR A 70 4.39 -7.81 0.54
CA TYR A 70 3.59 -6.99 1.45
C TYR A 70 4.16 -5.58 1.49
N LEU A 71 3.33 -4.62 1.88
CA LEU A 71 3.75 -3.24 2.08
C LEU A 71 3.72 -2.92 3.56
N THR A 72 4.64 -2.07 4.01
CA THR A 72 4.64 -1.56 5.38
C THR A 72 4.43 -0.05 5.34
N ILE A 73 3.47 0.44 6.10
CA ILE A 73 3.23 1.87 6.29
C ILE A 73 3.50 2.18 7.75
N GLU A 74 4.58 2.93 8.00
CA GLU A 74 4.90 3.40 9.35
C GLU A 74 4.03 4.60 9.69
N VAL A 75 3.41 4.59 10.86
CA VAL A 75 2.57 5.67 11.35
C VAL A 75 2.97 6.05 12.78
N ASP A 76 2.66 7.28 13.17
CA ASP A 76 2.98 7.78 14.50
C ASP A 76 1.94 7.35 15.54
N ASP A 77 0.68 7.17 15.12
CA ASP A 77 -0.44 6.84 16.00
C ASP A 77 -1.30 5.76 15.36
N ILE A 78 -1.05 4.52 15.73
CA ILE A 78 -1.71 3.35 15.14
C ILE A 78 -3.22 3.34 15.43
N GLU A 79 -3.63 3.79 16.62
CA GLU A 79 -5.05 3.79 16.97
C GLU A 79 -5.85 4.79 16.13
N SER A 80 -5.26 5.95 15.85
CA SER A 80 -5.87 6.96 14.98
C SER A 80 -6.02 6.45 13.55
N GLU A 81 -4.98 5.80 13.02
CA GLU A 81 -5.03 5.22 11.66
C GLU A 81 -6.05 4.08 11.57
N TYR A 82 -6.09 3.22 12.57
CA TYR A 82 -7.05 2.13 12.62
C TYR A 82 -8.50 2.64 12.60
N LYS A 83 -8.80 3.67 13.38
CA LYS A 83 -10.13 4.28 13.41
C LYS A 83 -10.52 4.87 12.06
N LYS A 84 -9.61 5.57 11.39
CA LYS A 84 -9.84 6.12 10.06
C LYS A 84 -10.16 5.03 9.04
N ILE A 85 -9.35 3.99 9.01
CA ILE A 85 -9.50 2.86 8.08
C ILE A 85 -10.83 2.16 8.31
N LYS A 86 -11.15 1.89 9.58
CA LYS A 86 -12.40 1.21 9.95
C LYS A 86 -13.63 2.05 9.59
N LYS A 87 -13.55 3.36 9.75
CA LYS A 87 -14.63 4.30 9.40
C LYS A 87 -14.94 4.28 7.90
N ASN A 88 -13.96 3.98 7.06
CA ASN A 88 -14.13 3.88 5.61
C ASN A 88 -14.62 2.49 5.17
N ASN A 89 -15.00 1.64 6.10
CA ASN A 89 -15.51 0.28 5.83
C ASN A 89 -14.50 -0.62 5.12
N VAL A 90 -13.21 -0.39 5.33
CA VAL A 90 -12.17 -1.27 4.83
C VAL A 90 -12.09 -2.50 5.75
N GLU A 91 -12.06 -3.68 5.14
CA GLU A 91 -11.92 -4.92 5.88
C GLU A 91 -10.57 -4.97 6.62
N ILE A 92 -10.62 -5.24 7.93
CA ILE A 92 -9.43 -5.42 8.74
C ILE A 92 -9.00 -6.89 8.65
N ARG A 93 -7.83 -7.12 8.11
CA ARG A 93 -7.30 -8.47 7.93
C ARG A 93 -6.71 -9.02 9.23
N SER A 94 -6.06 -8.16 10.00
CA SER A 94 -5.53 -8.48 11.32
C SER A 94 -5.75 -7.28 12.21
N GLU A 95 -6.41 -7.48 13.34
CA GLU A 95 -6.71 -6.42 14.33
C GLU A 95 -5.41 -5.90 14.97
N PRO A 96 -5.45 -4.67 15.52
CA PRO A 96 -4.28 -4.12 16.21
C PRO A 96 -3.78 -5.05 17.31
N ARG A 97 -2.49 -5.31 17.30
CA ARG A 97 -1.85 -6.17 18.30
C ARG A 97 -0.45 -5.68 18.61
N ASP A 98 -0.02 -5.93 19.84
CA ASP A 98 1.33 -5.67 20.31
C ASP A 98 2.21 -6.88 20.03
N GLU A 99 3.40 -6.63 19.53
CA GLU A 99 4.39 -7.68 19.32
C GLU A 99 5.33 -7.77 20.53
N PRO A 100 5.97 -8.94 20.76
CA PRO A 100 6.88 -9.09 21.91
C PRO A 100 8.04 -8.10 21.93
N TRP A 101 8.46 -7.59 20.77
CA TRP A 101 9.51 -6.59 20.65
C TRP A 101 9.00 -5.16 20.83
N GLY A 102 7.69 -4.96 21.08
CA GLY A 102 7.10 -3.68 21.49
C GLY A 102 6.36 -2.92 20.39
N ASP A 103 6.50 -3.29 19.14
CA ASP A 103 5.77 -2.64 18.05
C ASP A 103 4.29 -3.00 18.09
N ARG A 104 3.45 -2.08 17.60
CA ARG A 104 2.01 -2.32 17.48
C ARG A 104 1.59 -2.15 16.03
N HIS A 105 0.79 -3.08 15.50
CA HIS A 105 0.41 -3.05 14.10
C HIS A 105 -0.96 -3.67 13.83
N PHE A 106 -1.52 -3.34 12.67
CA PHE A 106 -2.69 -4.00 12.10
C PHE A 106 -2.51 -4.14 10.59
N VAL A 107 -3.30 -5.02 9.96
CA VAL A 107 -3.15 -5.34 8.54
C VAL A 107 -4.48 -5.18 7.81
N ILE A 108 -4.41 -4.57 6.61
CA ILE A 108 -5.51 -4.56 5.64
C ILE A 108 -5.00 -5.18 4.34
N THR A 109 -5.91 -5.46 3.40
CA THR A 109 -5.55 -6.00 2.10
C THR A 109 -6.10 -5.10 1.00
N ASP A 110 -5.29 -4.77 0.01
CA ASP A 110 -5.70 -3.92 -1.10
C ASP A 110 -6.46 -4.72 -2.18
N PRO A 111 -7.00 -4.06 -3.23
CA PRO A 111 -7.75 -4.77 -4.29
C PRO A 111 -6.95 -5.82 -5.05
N ASN A 112 -5.63 -5.77 -5.00
CA ASN A 112 -4.75 -6.72 -5.70
C ASN A 112 -4.37 -7.92 -4.84
N GLY A 113 -4.86 -7.98 -3.60
CA GLY A 113 -4.48 -9.02 -2.66
C GLY A 113 -3.18 -8.73 -1.91
N ILE A 114 -2.67 -7.51 -1.96
CA ILE A 114 -1.47 -7.12 -1.25
C ILE A 114 -1.82 -6.79 0.19
N ASN A 115 -1.18 -7.46 1.13
CA ASN A 115 -1.31 -7.13 2.55
C ASN A 115 -0.51 -5.87 2.86
N ILE A 116 -1.15 -4.94 3.58
CA ILE A 116 -0.54 -3.68 4.00
C ILE A 116 -0.48 -3.69 5.52
N ASP A 117 0.73 -3.72 6.03
CA ASP A 117 1.03 -3.73 7.47
C ASP A 117 1.22 -2.29 7.95
N PHE A 118 0.26 -1.78 8.73
CA PHE A 118 0.41 -0.50 9.40
C PHE A 118 1.14 -0.74 10.70
N VAL A 119 2.21 -0.01 10.94
CA VAL A 119 3.05 -0.24 12.12
C VAL A 119 3.41 1.07 12.81
N GLN A 120 3.29 1.06 14.13
CA GLN A 120 3.87 2.06 15.00
C GLN A 120 5.03 1.41 15.74
N TYR A 121 6.24 1.85 15.40
CA TYR A 121 7.45 1.29 16.00
C TYR A 121 7.62 1.82 17.42
N SER A 122 8.05 0.94 18.31
CA SER A 122 8.48 1.36 19.64
C SER A 122 9.76 2.15 19.53
N PRO A 123 9.94 3.21 20.34
CA PRO A 123 11.23 3.86 20.44
C PRO A 123 12.29 2.84 20.86
N PRO A 124 13.53 2.95 20.38
CA PRO A 124 14.61 2.10 20.86
C PRO A 124 14.74 2.21 22.39
N VAL A 125 14.90 1.05 23.04
CA VAL A 125 15.15 1.03 24.47
C VAL A 125 16.61 1.42 24.68
N ASN A 126 16.84 2.58 25.31
CA ASN A 126 18.18 3.01 25.69
C ASN A 126 18.49 2.41 27.07
N ASN A 127 19.37 1.44 27.06
CA ASN A 127 19.88 0.86 28.31
C ASN A 127 21.22 1.48 28.69
#